data_0a120961e63ae3346eec35a0380aa6ca
#
_entry.id   0a120961e63ae3346eec35a0380aa6ca
#
_cell.length_a   1.000
_cell.length_b   1.000
_cell.length_c   1.000
_cell.angle_alpha   90.00
_cell.angle_beta   90.00
_cell.angle_gamma   90.00
#
_symmetry.space_group_name_H-M   'P 1'
#
loop_
_entity.id
_entity.type
_entity.pdbx_description
1 polymer ?
#
loop_
_entity_poly.entity_id
_entity_poly.type
_entity_poly.pdbx_seq_one_letter_code
_entity_poly.pdbx_strand_id
1 'polypeptide(L)'
;MANIPSVSSPLPRDLQQFIQRVREALEGGGADAVVTLRQLIAAGVVESKSGGGFALVGGTIDPARPPRNLSASGALANIILSWDAPNYSGHAYTEVWAHTSDVVGDAVLVGMTAGNSFAHNLGAAATRYYWARNVNQNGLASAYNATNGTEGTTGQDAAYLLSVLSGEVTSTQLATSLGTRIDLVDADASVTGSVNQRVQTVT
;
A
#
# COMPACT_ATOMS: atom_id res chain seq x y z
N MET A 1 16.73 25.82 -45.51
CA MET A 1 15.53 25.57 -46.34
C MET A 1 15.99 24.77 -47.54
N ALA A 2 15.57 23.53 -47.68
CA ALA A 2 15.85 22.75 -48.87
C ALA A 2 14.97 23.28 -50.01
N ASN A 3 15.59 23.82 -51.05
CA ASN A 3 14.89 24.33 -52.20
C ASN A 3 14.42 23.13 -53.03
N ILE A 4 13.16 22.82 -52.96
CA ILE A 4 12.56 21.78 -53.82
C ILE A 4 12.36 22.42 -55.22
N PRO A 5 13.00 21.92 -56.26
CA PRO A 5 12.86 22.49 -57.60
C PRO A 5 11.40 22.39 -58.05
N SER A 6 10.86 23.50 -58.58
CA SER A 6 9.55 23.51 -59.19
C SER A 6 9.58 22.64 -60.47
N VAL A 7 8.79 21.60 -60.48
CA VAL A 7 8.64 20.74 -61.66
C VAL A 7 7.77 21.50 -62.67
N SER A 8 8.40 21.92 -63.76
CA SER A 8 7.76 22.71 -64.83
C SER A 8 7.15 21.86 -65.96
N SER A 9 6.78 20.63 -65.69
CA SER A 9 6.13 19.71 -66.65
C SER A 9 4.72 19.38 -66.18
N PRO A 10 3.72 19.26 -67.07
CA PRO A 10 2.36 18.93 -66.63
C PRO A 10 2.32 17.48 -66.18
N LEU A 11 2.60 17.29 -64.87
CA LEU A 11 2.39 16.00 -64.23
C LEU A 11 0.90 15.62 -64.29
N PRO A 12 0.55 14.34 -64.39
CA PRO A 12 -0.83 13.90 -64.25
C PRO A 12 -1.48 14.51 -63.01
N ARG A 13 -2.74 14.89 -63.12
CA ARG A 13 -3.46 15.57 -62.01
C ARG A 13 -3.41 14.80 -60.70
N ASP A 14 -3.46 13.48 -60.77
CA ASP A 14 -3.40 12.61 -59.60
C ASP A 14 -2.06 12.71 -58.85
N LEU A 15 -0.97 12.84 -59.64
CA LEU A 15 0.36 13.00 -59.07
C LEU A 15 0.56 14.40 -58.46
N GLN A 16 -0.01 15.43 -59.08
CA GLN A 16 -0.01 16.79 -58.54
C GLN A 16 -0.77 16.86 -57.21
N GLN A 17 -1.96 16.21 -57.15
CA GLN A 17 -2.74 16.13 -55.90
C GLN A 17 -2.01 15.33 -54.82
N PHE A 18 -1.35 14.23 -55.19
CA PHE A 18 -0.54 13.47 -54.21
C PHE A 18 0.61 14.30 -53.64
N ILE A 19 1.39 14.98 -54.52
CA ILE A 19 2.49 15.85 -54.07
C ILE A 19 1.96 16.99 -53.20
N GLN A 20 0.81 17.56 -53.54
CA GLN A 20 0.18 18.60 -52.72
C GLN A 20 -0.23 18.10 -51.33
N ARG A 21 -0.84 16.92 -51.23
CA ARG A 21 -1.19 16.29 -49.97
C ARG A 21 0.04 15.97 -49.13
N VAL A 22 1.10 15.47 -49.73
CA VAL A 22 2.37 15.22 -49.05
C VAL A 22 2.97 16.52 -48.52
N ARG A 23 2.92 17.60 -49.31
CA ARG A 23 3.38 18.92 -48.87
C ARG A 23 2.53 19.46 -47.72
N GLU A 24 1.22 19.41 -47.82
CA GLU A 24 0.30 19.82 -46.77
C GLU A 24 0.49 19.01 -45.47
N ALA A 25 0.72 17.70 -45.56
CA ALA A 25 1.04 16.84 -44.42
C ALA A 25 2.38 17.19 -43.76
N LEU A 26 3.36 17.64 -44.55
CA LEU A 26 4.69 18.04 -44.03
C LEU A 26 4.74 19.49 -43.51
N GLU A 27 3.91 20.40 -44.07
CA GLU A 27 3.90 21.82 -43.73
C GLU A 27 2.70 22.24 -42.90
N GLY A 28 1.66 21.42 -42.84
CA GLY A 28 0.40 21.73 -42.18
C GLY A 28 0.36 21.29 -40.71
N GLY A 29 -0.16 22.16 -39.83
CA GLY A 29 -0.40 21.88 -38.41
C GLY A 29 -1.76 21.24 -38.11
N GLY A 30 -2.36 20.46 -39.06
CA GLY A 30 -3.64 19.78 -38.84
C GLY A 30 -3.52 18.46 -38.08
N ALA A 31 -4.67 17.86 -37.72
CA ALA A 31 -4.74 16.59 -36.98
C ALA A 31 -4.06 15.41 -37.70
N ASP A 32 -3.92 15.49 -39.04
CA ASP A 32 -3.28 14.49 -39.89
C ASP A 32 -1.83 14.86 -40.30
N ALA A 33 -1.25 15.89 -39.67
CA ALA A 33 0.10 16.33 -39.94
C ALA A 33 1.12 15.27 -39.50
N VAL A 34 2.08 14.97 -40.38
CA VAL A 34 3.23 14.11 -40.05
C VAL A 34 4.09 14.85 -39.01
N VAL A 35 4.07 14.41 -37.76
CA VAL A 35 4.91 14.97 -36.71
C VAL A 35 6.35 14.59 -37.00
N THR A 36 7.19 15.60 -37.24
CA THR A 36 8.63 15.37 -37.46
C THR A 36 9.36 15.13 -36.12
N LEU A 37 10.45 14.39 -36.16
CA LEU A 37 11.31 14.14 -35.02
C LEU A 37 11.82 15.46 -34.36
N ARG A 38 12.06 16.50 -35.18
CA ARG A 38 12.40 17.84 -34.66
C ARG A 38 11.29 18.48 -33.84
N GLN A 39 10.06 18.31 -34.24
CA GLN A 39 8.89 18.81 -33.49
C GLN A 39 8.73 18.06 -32.17
N LEU A 40 8.96 16.73 -32.18
CA LEU A 40 8.94 15.93 -30.94
C LEU A 40 10.07 16.33 -29.97
N ILE A 41 11.27 16.63 -30.50
CA ILE A 41 12.38 17.14 -29.67
C ILE A 41 12.05 18.54 -29.15
N ALA A 42 11.53 19.45 -29.98
CA ALA A 42 11.16 20.82 -29.58
C ALA A 42 10.02 20.82 -28.57
N ALA A 43 9.09 19.89 -28.65
CA ALA A 43 8.02 19.67 -27.69
C ALA A 43 8.47 18.98 -26.40
N GLY A 44 9.73 18.56 -26.29
CA GLY A 44 10.26 17.87 -25.11
C GLY A 44 9.74 16.44 -24.93
N VAL A 45 9.22 15.81 -25.99
CA VAL A 45 8.70 14.43 -25.96
C VAL A 45 9.82 13.40 -26.21
N VAL A 46 10.81 13.81 -27.00
CA VAL A 46 11.95 12.95 -27.38
C VAL A 46 13.25 13.71 -27.20
N GLU A 47 14.29 13.05 -26.72
CA GLU A 47 15.66 13.57 -26.64
C GLU A 47 16.60 12.78 -27.54
N SER A 48 17.64 13.44 -28.07
CA SER A 48 18.71 12.76 -28.81
C SER A 48 19.76 12.21 -27.85
N LYS A 49 20.15 10.94 -28.05
CA LYS A 49 21.22 10.32 -27.25
C LYS A 49 22.59 10.57 -27.85
N SER A 50 23.60 10.72 -26.99
CA SER A 50 24.99 10.71 -27.36
C SER A 50 25.37 9.33 -27.96
N GLY A 51 25.78 9.31 -29.23
CA GLY A 51 26.07 8.08 -29.96
C GLY A 51 25.03 7.72 -31.03
N GLY A 52 24.04 8.60 -31.26
CA GLY A 52 22.95 8.42 -32.23
C GLY A 52 21.81 7.61 -31.67
N GLY A 53 20.60 8.01 -32.01
CA GLY A 53 19.36 7.43 -31.52
C GLY A 53 18.57 8.44 -30.69
N PHE A 54 17.34 8.07 -30.34
CA PHE A 54 16.38 8.93 -29.66
C PHE A 54 15.77 8.18 -28.48
N ALA A 55 15.41 8.90 -27.44
CA ALA A 55 14.67 8.38 -26.28
C ALA A 55 13.49 9.29 -25.95
N LEU A 56 12.45 8.72 -25.39
CA LEU A 56 11.37 9.52 -24.80
C LEU A 56 11.91 10.33 -23.63
N VAL A 57 11.57 11.61 -23.56
CA VAL A 57 11.88 12.46 -22.42
C VAL A 57 10.98 12.00 -21.26
N GLY A 58 11.58 11.60 -20.17
CA GLY A 58 10.88 11.07 -18.99
C GLY A 58 11.34 9.68 -18.57
N GLY A 59 12.30 9.12 -19.32
CA GLY A 59 12.89 7.82 -19.01
C GLY A 59 12.01 6.63 -19.43
N THR A 60 12.64 5.48 -19.55
CA THR A 60 11.91 4.21 -19.70
C THR A 60 11.27 3.86 -18.36
N ILE A 61 9.97 3.60 -18.39
CA ILE A 61 9.27 3.05 -17.22
C ILE A 61 9.72 1.60 -17.07
N ASP A 62 10.40 1.32 -15.99
CA ASP A 62 10.86 -0.04 -15.70
C ASP A 62 9.67 -0.97 -15.37
N PRO A 63 9.81 -2.28 -15.60
CA PRO A 63 8.89 -3.25 -15.06
C PRO A 63 8.80 -3.11 -13.53
N ALA A 64 7.57 -3.16 -13.01
CA ALA A 64 7.35 -3.11 -11.57
C ALA A 64 8.04 -4.31 -10.88
N ARG A 65 8.75 -4.03 -9.80
CA ARG A 65 9.42 -5.04 -8.97
C ARG A 65 8.66 -5.25 -7.67
N PRO A 66 8.58 -6.47 -7.14
CA PRO A 66 7.91 -6.73 -5.87
C PRO A 66 8.48 -5.88 -4.73
N PRO A 67 7.65 -5.42 -3.79
CA PRO A 67 8.12 -4.81 -2.55
C PRO A 67 9.05 -5.75 -1.79
N ARG A 68 10.06 -5.18 -1.10
CA ARG A 68 11.01 -5.94 -0.29
C ARG A 68 10.82 -5.59 1.18
N ASN A 69 11.15 -6.54 2.05
CA ASN A 69 11.16 -6.36 3.50
C ASN A 69 9.82 -5.86 4.03
N LEU A 70 8.70 -6.43 3.50
CA LEU A 70 7.38 -6.16 4.05
C LEU A 70 7.35 -6.60 5.51
N SER A 71 7.02 -5.70 6.40
CA SER A 71 6.84 -5.93 7.82
C SER A 71 5.47 -5.43 8.27
N ALA A 72 4.92 -6.07 9.30
CA ALA A 72 3.64 -5.73 9.91
C ALA A 72 3.83 -5.53 11.42
N SER A 73 3.43 -4.37 11.92
CA SER A 73 3.46 -4.03 13.34
C SER A 73 2.06 -3.74 13.84
N GLY A 74 1.62 -4.46 14.86
CA GLY A 74 0.33 -4.24 15.49
C GLY A 74 0.34 -3.03 16.42
N ALA A 75 -0.66 -2.17 16.27
CA ALA A 75 -1.04 -1.13 17.21
C ALA A 75 -2.40 -1.50 17.85
N LEU A 76 -3.01 -0.64 18.66
CA LEU A 76 -4.26 -0.95 19.37
C LEU A 76 -5.37 -1.48 18.46
N ALA A 77 -5.69 -0.76 17.39
CA ALA A 77 -6.76 -1.13 16.46
C ALA A 77 -6.27 -1.21 15.00
N ASN A 78 -4.99 -0.93 14.75
CA ASN A 78 -4.41 -0.87 13.42
C ASN A 78 -3.23 -1.81 13.29
N ILE A 79 -3.04 -2.32 12.07
CA ILE A 79 -1.77 -2.91 11.66
C ILE A 79 -1.07 -1.91 10.75
N ILE A 80 0.16 -1.57 11.10
CA ILE A 80 1.03 -0.68 10.33
C ILE A 80 1.97 -1.56 9.53
N LEU A 81 1.85 -1.46 8.21
CA LEU A 81 2.72 -2.12 7.26
C LEU A 81 3.81 -1.15 6.80
N SER A 82 5.01 -1.66 6.61
CA SER A 82 6.11 -0.91 6.01
C SER A 82 6.97 -1.83 5.14
N TRP A 83 7.58 -1.28 4.11
CA TRP A 83 8.47 -1.97 3.17
C TRP A 83 9.51 -1.02 2.62
N ASP A 84 10.51 -1.56 1.92
CA ASP A 84 11.55 -0.74 1.29
C ASP A 84 10.96 0.14 0.19
N ALA A 85 11.53 1.33 0.02
CA ALA A 85 11.19 2.20 -1.09
C ALA A 85 11.43 1.48 -2.43
N PRO A 86 10.54 1.67 -3.43
CA PRO A 86 10.70 1.07 -4.75
C PRO A 86 12.05 1.45 -5.38
N ASN A 87 12.77 0.46 -5.91
CA ASN A 87 14.11 0.64 -6.50
C ASN A 87 14.09 0.55 -8.03
N TYR A 88 13.03 1.04 -8.67
CA TYR A 88 12.86 1.08 -10.12
C TYR A 88 12.21 2.40 -10.55
N SER A 89 12.38 2.77 -11.82
CA SER A 89 11.81 4.00 -12.38
C SER A 89 10.34 3.82 -12.74
N GLY A 90 9.54 4.85 -12.52
CA GLY A 90 8.12 4.85 -12.92
C GLY A 90 7.19 4.10 -11.96
N HIS A 91 7.51 4.04 -10.67
CA HIS A 91 6.57 3.57 -9.66
C HIS A 91 5.33 4.48 -9.61
N ALA A 92 4.14 3.88 -9.58
CA ALA A 92 2.88 4.61 -9.42
C ALA A 92 2.34 4.45 -8.00
N TYR A 93 2.10 3.23 -7.58
CA TYR A 93 1.59 2.90 -6.24
C TYR A 93 1.87 1.44 -5.87
N THR A 94 1.69 1.13 -4.60
CA THR A 94 1.72 -0.23 -4.06
C THR A 94 0.31 -0.63 -3.66
N GLU A 95 -0.14 -1.79 -4.11
CA GLU A 95 -1.36 -2.45 -3.66
C GLU A 95 -1.06 -3.29 -2.43
N VAL A 96 -1.93 -3.19 -1.43
CA VAL A 96 -1.90 -3.99 -0.22
C VAL A 96 -3.10 -4.91 -0.20
N TRP A 97 -2.83 -6.20 -0.03
CA TRP A 97 -3.80 -7.28 -0.01
C TRP A 97 -3.77 -7.97 1.34
N ALA A 98 -4.92 -8.44 1.82
CA ALA A 98 -4.99 -9.12 3.12
C ALA A 98 -6.05 -10.22 3.14
N HIS A 99 -5.78 -11.23 4.00
CA HIS A 99 -6.77 -12.26 4.32
C HIS A 99 -6.60 -12.74 5.77
N THR A 100 -7.58 -13.49 6.27
CA THR A 100 -7.54 -14.09 7.61
C THR A 100 -6.69 -15.36 7.68
N SER A 101 -6.46 -16.00 6.54
CA SER A 101 -5.57 -17.18 6.39
C SER A 101 -4.37 -16.85 5.49
N ASP A 102 -3.28 -17.58 5.65
CA ASP A 102 -2.06 -17.44 4.83
C ASP A 102 -2.23 -18.12 3.46
N VAL A 103 -3.21 -17.61 2.68
CA VAL A 103 -3.49 -18.09 1.32
C VAL A 103 -3.63 -16.88 0.41
N VAL A 104 -2.61 -16.62 -0.42
CA VAL A 104 -2.58 -15.45 -1.31
C VAL A 104 -3.73 -15.43 -2.33
N GLY A 105 -4.24 -16.62 -2.72
CA GLY A 105 -5.36 -16.74 -3.68
C GLY A 105 -6.69 -16.20 -3.15
N ASP A 106 -6.84 -16.16 -1.81
CA ASP A 106 -8.04 -15.67 -1.13
C ASP A 106 -7.92 -14.20 -0.69
N ALA A 107 -6.72 -13.61 -0.88
CA ALA A 107 -6.44 -12.25 -0.45
C ALA A 107 -7.31 -11.24 -1.22
N VAL A 108 -7.81 -10.25 -0.50
CA VAL A 108 -8.59 -9.14 -1.06
C VAL A 108 -7.79 -7.85 -0.98
N LEU A 109 -7.99 -6.94 -1.93
CA LEU A 109 -7.37 -5.63 -1.93
C LEU A 109 -7.94 -4.80 -0.78
N VAL A 110 -7.07 -4.39 0.16
CA VAL A 110 -7.45 -3.57 1.32
C VAL A 110 -7.05 -2.11 1.18
N GLY A 111 -6.15 -1.79 0.24
CA GLY A 111 -5.81 -0.42 -0.07
C GLY A 111 -4.65 -0.26 -1.03
N MET A 112 -4.38 0.98 -1.37
CA MET A 112 -3.29 1.39 -2.26
C MET A 112 -2.59 2.62 -1.67
N THR A 113 -1.29 2.71 -1.85
CA THR A 113 -0.48 3.86 -1.39
C THR A 113 0.65 4.16 -2.36
N ALA A 114 0.97 5.42 -2.58
CA ALA A 114 2.16 5.83 -3.32
C ALA A 114 3.44 5.80 -2.44
N GLY A 115 3.26 5.72 -1.12
CA GLY A 115 4.36 5.61 -0.16
C GLY A 115 4.80 4.17 0.08
N ASN A 116 5.69 3.99 1.04
CA ASN A 116 6.23 2.70 1.48
C ASN A 116 5.68 2.25 2.84
N SER A 117 4.51 2.75 3.21
CA SER A 117 3.79 2.36 4.42
C SER A 117 2.28 2.42 4.22
N PHE A 118 1.55 1.59 4.97
CA PHE A 118 0.10 1.54 4.94
C PHE A 118 -0.44 1.16 6.32
N ALA A 119 -1.51 1.81 6.77
CA ALA A 119 -2.19 1.48 8.02
C ALA A 119 -3.55 0.87 7.73
N HIS A 120 -3.80 -0.33 8.27
CA HIS A 120 -5.07 -1.04 8.14
C HIS A 120 -5.79 -1.10 9.47
N ASN A 121 -6.96 -0.47 9.54
CA ASN A 121 -7.80 -0.51 10.75
C ASN A 121 -8.64 -1.79 10.77
N LEU A 122 -8.50 -2.58 11.82
CA LEU A 122 -9.19 -3.86 12.00
C LEU A 122 -9.99 -3.96 13.30
N GLY A 123 -9.84 -2.96 14.18
CA GLY A 123 -10.28 -3.10 15.56
C GLY A 123 -9.29 -3.89 16.42
N ALA A 124 -9.69 -4.17 17.67
CA ALA A 124 -8.84 -4.86 18.63
C ALA A 124 -8.79 -6.38 18.38
N ALA A 125 -7.68 -7.01 18.77
CA ALA A 125 -7.47 -8.47 18.78
C ALA A 125 -7.72 -9.15 17.42
N ALA A 126 -7.39 -8.50 16.32
CA ALA A 126 -7.55 -9.03 14.98
C ALA A 126 -6.22 -9.42 14.36
N THR A 127 -6.16 -10.59 13.74
CA THR A 127 -4.98 -11.07 12.99
C THR A 127 -5.29 -11.11 11.49
N ARG A 128 -4.31 -10.71 10.66
CA ARG A 128 -4.37 -10.76 9.20
C ARG A 128 -3.01 -11.12 8.63
N TYR A 129 -3.04 -11.75 7.46
CA TYR A 129 -1.88 -12.01 6.60
C TYR A 129 -1.89 -11.00 5.46
N TYR A 130 -0.73 -10.42 5.14
CA TYR A 130 -0.59 -9.33 4.19
C TYR A 130 0.36 -9.67 3.06
N TRP A 131 -0.03 -9.25 1.87
CA TRP A 131 0.80 -9.27 0.67
C TRP A 131 0.79 -7.89 0.05
N ALA A 132 1.88 -7.54 -0.59
CA ALA A 132 1.98 -6.28 -1.30
C ALA A 132 2.56 -6.52 -2.70
N ARG A 133 2.12 -5.72 -3.68
CA ARG A 133 2.70 -5.68 -5.01
C ARG A 133 2.76 -4.25 -5.52
N ASN A 134 3.83 -3.92 -6.23
CA ASN A 134 4.00 -2.61 -6.83
C ASN A 134 3.34 -2.55 -8.20
N VAL A 135 2.82 -1.39 -8.55
CA VAL A 135 2.26 -1.08 -9.86
C VAL A 135 3.05 0.07 -10.47
N ASN A 136 3.44 -0.03 -11.72
CA ASN A 136 4.13 1.03 -12.42
C ASN A 136 3.15 2.00 -13.12
N GLN A 137 3.66 3.11 -13.65
CA GLN A 137 2.86 4.14 -14.34
C GLN A 137 2.14 3.63 -15.60
N ASN A 138 2.55 2.49 -16.14
CA ASN A 138 1.85 1.82 -17.24
C ASN A 138 0.70 0.91 -16.76
N GLY A 139 0.42 0.87 -15.44
CA GLY A 139 -0.61 0.02 -14.87
C GLY A 139 -0.23 -1.46 -14.76
N LEU A 140 1.05 -1.81 -14.96
CA LEU A 140 1.53 -3.18 -14.84
C LEU A 140 1.94 -3.47 -13.40
N ALA A 141 1.33 -4.52 -12.82
CA ALA A 141 1.63 -4.97 -11.47
C ALA A 141 2.82 -5.95 -11.47
N SER A 142 3.63 -5.90 -10.39
CA SER A 142 4.63 -6.91 -10.09
C SER A 142 4.00 -8.20 -9.55
N ALA A 143 4.81 -9.22 -9.34
CA ALA A 143 4.44 -10.31 -8.43
C ALA A 143 4.25 -9.77 -7.00
N TYR A 144 3.62 -10.56 -6.14
CA TYR A 144 3.56 -10.27 -4.71
C TYR A 144 4.96 -10.36 -4.06
N ASN A 145 5.13 -9.71 -2.92
CA ASN A 145 6.39 -9.70 -2.16
C ASN A 145 6.86 -11.10 -1.75
N ALA A 146 5.93 -12.00 -1.47
CA ALA A 146 6.21 -13.38 -1.07
C ALA A 146 5.00 -14.29 -1.35
N THR A 147 5.21 -15.61 -1.27
CA THR A 147 4.13 -16.61 -1.34
C THR A 147 3.31 -16.62 -0.05
N ASN A 148 4.00 -16.61 1.10
CA ASN A 148 3.36 -16.52 2.41
C ASN A 148 3.13 -15.08 2.79
N GLY A 149 2.00 -14.80 3.44
CA GLY A 149 1.66 -13.48 3.93
C GLY A 149 2.48 -13.09 5.15
N THR A 150 2.72 -11.79 5.29
CA THR A 150 3.31 -11.23 6.51
C THR A 150 2.21 -11.10 7.55
N GLU A 151 2.33 -11.85 8.64
CA GLU A 151 1.34 -11.82 9.71
C GLU A 151 1.43 -10.53 10.52
N GLY A 152 0.26 -9.95 10.81
CA GLY A 152 0.11 -8.83 11.72
C GLY A 152 -1.09 -9.04 12.64
N THR A 153 -0.90 -8.72 13.92
CA THR A 153 -1.97 -8.82 14.93
C THR A 153 -2.10 -7.49 15.66
N THR A 154 -3.34 -6.96 15.74
CA THR A 154 -3.62 -5.76 16.52
C THR A 154 -3.55 -6.06 18.01
N GLY A 155 -3.13 -5.06 18.81
CA GLY A 155 -3.14 -5.14 20.26
C GLY A 155 -4.56 -5.26 20.80
N GLN A 156 -4.65 -5.59 22.09
CA GLN A 156 -5.91 -5.53 22.79
C GLN A 156 -6.16 -4.10 23.24
N ASP A 157 -7.36 -3.60 23.05
CA ASP A 157 -7.77 -2.30 23.56
C ASP A 157 -7.85 -2.34 25.09
N ALA A 158 -7.36 -1.30 25.78
CA ALA A 158 -7.44 -1.19 27.23
C ALA A 158 -8.89 -1.24 27.74
N ALA A 159 -9.84 -0.68 27.00
CA ALA A 159 -11.27 -0.77 27.30
C ALA A 159 -11.80 -2.20 27.18
N TYR A 160 -11.35 -2.94 26.17
CA TYR A 160 -11.68 -4.37 26.01
C TYR A 160 -11.10 -5.19 27.16
N LEU A 161 -9.84 -4.98 27.50
CA LEU A 161 -9.19 -5.67 28.65
C LEU A 161 -9.94 -5.37 29.94
N LEU A 162 -10.32 -4.12 30.19
CA LEU A 162 -11.09 -3.74 31.36
C LEU A 162 -12.47 -4.38 31.38
N SER A 163 -13.16 -4.48 30.24
CA SER A 163 -14.45 -5.14 30.14
C SER A 163 -14.38 -6.65 30.41
N VAL A 164 -13.34 -7.31 29.92
CA VAL A 164 -13.07 -8.74 30.19
C VAL A 164 -12.74 -8.94 31.68
N LEU A 165 -11.90 -8.09 32.25
CA LEU A 165 -11.48 -8.19 33.65
C LEU A 165 -12.62 -7.87 34.62
N SER A 166 -13.51 -6.92 34.27
CA SER A 166 -14.58 -6.48 35.18
C SER A 166 -15.61 -7.57 35.51
N GLY A 167 -15.75 -8.59 34.63
CA GLY A 167 -16.62 -9.74 34.86
C GLY A 167 -15.92 -10.97 35.42
N GLU A 168 -14.58 -11.01 35.33
CA GLU A 168 -13.78 -12.21 35.60
C GLU A 168 -12.93 -12.11 36.89
N VAL A 169 -12.85 -10.93 37.52
CA VAL A 169 -12.10 -10.81 38.80
C VAL A 169 -12.91 -11.44 39.89
N THR A 170 -12.65 -12.70 40.14
CA THR A 170 -13.26 -13.49 41.25
C THR A 170 -12.28 -13.63 42.40
N SER A 171 -12.78 -14.09 43.57
CA SER A 171 -11.95 -14.37 44.73
C SER A 171 -10.83 -15.39 44.44
N THR A 172 -10.99 -16.27 43.42
CA THR A 172 -9.98 -17.24 42.99
C THR A 172 -8.83 -16.61 42.21
N GLN A 173 -9.03 -15.42 41.62
CA GLN A 173 -8.00 -14.71 40.87
C GLN A 173 -7.22 -13.71 41.73
N LEU A 174 -7.77 -13.37 42.89
CA LEU A 174 -7.03 -12.64 43.91
C LEU A 174 -5.96 -13.56 44.51
N ALA A 175 -4.80 -12.99 44.83
CA ALA A 175 -3.80 -13.78 45.58
C ALA A 175 -4.45 -14.40 46.80
N THR A 176 -4.19 -15.67 47.07
CA THR A 176 -4.81 -16.46 48.16
C THR A 176 -4.78 -15.73 49.49
N SER A 177 -3.68 -15.00 49.78
CA SER A 177 -3.53 -14.20 51.02
C SER A 177 -4.50 -13.02 51.09
N LEU A 178 -4.84 -12.40 49.92
CA LEU A 178 -5.77 -11.29 49.85
C LEU A 178 -7.22 -11.79 49.96
N GLY A 179 -7.55 -12.88 49.27
CA GLY A 179 -8.85 -13.55 49.37
C GLY A 179 -9.14 -13.95 50.83
N THR A 180 -8.22 -14.63 51.48
CA THR A 180 -8.36 -15.01 52.92
C THR A 180 -8.55 -13.81 53.83
N ARG A 181 -7.89 -12.68 53.53
CA ARG A 181 -8.05 -11.44 54.34
C ARG A 181 -9.42 -10.80 54.15
N ILE A 182 -9.95 -10.82 52.95
CA ILE A 182 -11.30 -10.34 52.63
C ILE A 182 -12.33 -11.22 53.34
N ASP A 183 -12.18 -12.55 53.23
CA ASP A 183 -13.07 -13.50 53.91
C ASP A 183 -13.08 -13.32 55.39
N LEU A 184 -11.94 -12.99 56.02
CA LEU A 184 -11.87 -12.69 57.49
C LEU A 184 -12.54 -11.36 57.87
N VAL A 185 -12.63 -10.40 56.93
CA VAL A 185 -13.35 -9.14 57.18
C VAL A 185 -14.87 -9.38 57.22
N ASP A 186 -15.37 -10.19 56.29
CA ASP A 186 -16.80 -10.46 56.12
C ASP A 186 -17.30 -11.65 56.95
N ALA A 187 -16.40 -12.43 57.52
CA ALA A 187 -16.73 -13.64 58.25
C ALA A 187 -17.47 -13.33 59.59
N ASP A 188 -18.36 -14.27 59.96
CA ASP A 188 -19.05 -14.27 61.23
C ASP A 188 -18.08 -14.32 62.44
N ALA A 189 -18.53 -13.88 63.59
CA ALA A 189 -17.75 -13.87 64.83
C ALA A 189 -17.33 -15.27 65.34
N SER A 190 -17.93 -16.34 64.83
CA SER A 190 -17.53 -17.71 65.10
C SER A 190 -16.23 -18.14 64.38
N VAL A 191 -15.81 -17.39 63.32
CA VAL A 191 -14.59 -17.67 62.59
C VAL A 191 -13.38 -17.06 63.28
N THR A 192 -12.44 -17.91 63.71
CA THR A 192 -11.24 -17.48 64.40
C THR A 192 -10.41 -16.50 63.58
N GLY A 193 -10.13 -15.33 64.15
CA GLY A 193 -9.35 -14.25 63.52
C GLY A 193 -10.17 -13.29 62.70
N SER A 194 -11.49 -13.49 62.53
CA SER A 194 -12.38 -12.54 61.84
C SER A 194 -12.44 -11.19 62.54
N VAL A 195 -12.76 -10.11 61.83
CA VAL A 195 -12.93 -8.79 62.38
C VAL A 195 -14.07 -8.81 63.41
N ASN A 196 -15.18 -9.49 63.13
CA ASN A 196 -16.34 -9.59 64.04
C ASN A 196 -16.00 -10.31 65.35
N GLN A 197 -15.19 -11.39 65.33
CA GLN A 197 -14.70 -12.06 66.52
C GLN A 197 -13.84 -11.11 67.41
N ARG A 198 -12.91 -10.41 66.74
CA ARG A 198 -12.02 -9.46 67.50
C ARG A 198 -12.76 -8.30 68.13
N VAL A 199 -13.81 -7.82 67.44
CA VAL A 199 -14.68 -6.77 68.02
C VAL A 199 -15.45 -7.27 69.26
N GLN A 200 -15.98 -8.50 69.21
CA GLN A 200 -16.70 -9.10 70.35
C GLN A 200 -15.80 -9.40 71.55
N THR A 201 -14.50 -9.66 71.38
CA THR A 201 -13.56 -9.93 72.45
C THR A 201 -13.06 -8.68 73.14
N VAL A 202 -13.33 -7.48 72.66
CA VAL A 202 -12.90 -6.19 73.19
C VAL A 202 -14.06 -5.48 73.93
N THR A 203 -15.29 -5.94 73.77
CA THR A 203 -16.46 -5.49 74.51
C THR A 203 -16.74 -6.35 75.72
#